data_7e9f5ff9a7338a468989b4e6f57f4cb7
#
_entry.id   7e9f5ff9a7338a468989b4e6f57f4cb7
#
_cell.length_a   1.000
_cell.length_b   1.000
_cell.length_c   1.000
_cell.angle_alpha   90.00
_cell.angle_beta   90.00
_cell.angle_gamma   90.00
#
_symmetry.space_group_name_H-M   'P 1'
#
loop_
_entity.id
_entity.type
_entity.pdbx_description
1 polymer ?
#
loop_
_entity_poly.entity_id
_entity_poly.type
_entity_poly.pdbx_seq_one_letter_code
_entity_poly.pdbx_strand_id
1 'polypeptide(L)'
;MNIYDRIMAIGTKMTEMDASTYQGAFIGKISYMAEKEQAEQADNISYQFGEVKENAFMYILPILGYVEGIENPVEKFTVTLVKPSDKEKELKRVAAASYENAEPFHTFSKEEVYGFSKETGDQNKIHLTEHPVVQGMLLLRTAAVQTADVSRIDVKFVEPSYAEEALMWAFDGRDYVLFADGYVKATFRIK
;
A
#
# COMPACT_ATOMS: atom_id res chain seq x y z
N MET A 1 1.93 18.63 -6.25
CA MET A 1 2.23 17.65 -5.16
C MET A 1 2.85 16.41 -5.77
N ASN A 2 4.01 15.93 -5.30
CA ASN A 2 4.68 14.74 -5.83
C ASN A 2 3.99 13.43 -5.36
N ILE A 3 4.32 12.28 -5.96
CA ILE A 3 3.69 10.99 -5.64
C ILE A 3 3.91 10.56 -4.19
N TYR A 4 5.05 10.90 -3.60
CA TYR A 4 5.36 10.63 -2.19
C TYR A 4 4.35 11.32 -1.27
N ASP A 5 4.17 12.64 -1.46
CA ASP A 5 3.25 13.44 -0.62
C ASP A 5 1.80 13.00 -0.78
N ARG A 6 1.41 12.57 -2.00
CA ARG A 6 0.07 12.03 -2.27
C ARG A 6 -0.18 10.74 -1.50
N ILE A 7 0.76 9.79 -1.54
CA ILE A 7 0.63 8.53 -0.81
C ILE A 7 0.60 8.78 0.70
N MET A 8 1.37 9.75 1.21
CA MET A 8 1.31 10.15 2.61
C MET A 8 -0.04 10.75 2.99
N ALA A 9 -0.57 11.65 2.18
CA ALA A 9 -1.90 12.27 2.42
C ALA A 9 -3.01 11.22 2.39
N ILE A 10 -2.95 10.24 1.47
CA ILE A 10 -3.89 9.12 1.41
C ILE A 10 -3.74 8.21 2.65
N GLY A 11 -2.51 7.93 3.07
CA GLY A 11 -2.23 7.16 4.29
C GLY A 11 -2.83 7.83 5.53
N THR A 12 -2.63 9.15 5.68
CA THR A 12 -3.25 9.95 6.74
C THR A 12 -4.78 9.92 6.65
N LYS A 13 -5.34 10.05 5.43
CA LYS A 13 -6.80 9.96 5.24
C LYS A 13 -7.37 8.61 5.69
N MET A 14 -6.66 7.51 5.45
CA MET A 14 -7.09 6.19 5.91
C MET A 14 -7.23 6.10 7.43
N THR A 15 -6.41 6.81 8.19
CA THR A 15 -6.46 6.78 9.66
C THR A 15 -7.61 7.59 10.28
N GLU A 16 -8.36 8.36 9.48
CA GLU A 16 -9.61 8.98 9.91
C GLU A 16 -10.77 7.97 10.07
N MET A 17 -10.59 6.74 9.59
CA MET A 17 -11.53 5.66 9.87
C MET A 17 -11.54 5.33 11.36
N ASP A 18 -12.67 4.80 11.83
CA ASP A 18 -12.75 4.26 13.19
C ASP A 18 -11.67 3.17 13.40
N ALA A 19 -10.85 3.37 14.43
CA ALA A 19 -9.76 2.45 14.74
C ALA A 19 -10.24 1.00 14.92
N SER A 20 -11.46 0.78 15.41
CA SER A 20 -12.06 -0.56 15.53
C SER A 20 -12.21 -1.27 14.20
N THR A 21 -12.34 -0.51 13.10
CA THR A 21 -12.53 -1.06 11.75
C THR A 21 -11.25 -1.67 11.18
N TYR A 22 -10.07 -1.09 11.48
CA TYR A 22 -8.82 -1.53 10.87
C TYR A 22 -7.82 -2.19 11.83
N GLN A 23 -8.12 -2.28 13.15
CA GLN A 23 -7.25 -2.96 14.10
C GLN A 23 -7.05 -4.44 13.73
N GLY A 24 -5.78 -4.83 13.53
CA GLY A 24 -5.41 -6.18 13.10
C GLY A 24 -5.72 -6.50 11.64
N ALA A 25 -6.33 -5.57 10.89
CA ALA A 25 -6.59 -5.76 9.47
C ALA A 25 -5.30 -5.62 8.65
N PHE A 26 -5.22 -6.38 7.55
CA PHE A 26 -4.14 -6.31 6.58
C PHE A 26 -4.63 -5.69 5.28
N ILE A 27 -3.77 -4.93 4.61
CA ILE A 27 -4.05 -4.51 3.24
C ILE A 27 -3.84 -5.72 2.32
N GLY A 28 -4.91 -6.18 1.67
CA GLY A 28 -4.85 -7.26 0.68
C GLY A 28 -4.61 -6.76 -0.75
N LYS A 29 -5.11 -5.56 -1.06
CA LYS A 29 -4.97 -4.96 -2.38
C LYS A 29 -4.99 -3.44 -2.29
N ILE A 30 -4.20 -2.80 -3.16
CA ILE A 30 -4.26 -1.37 -3.45
C ILE A 30 -4.44 -1.20 -4.96
N SER A 31 -5.26 -0.23 -5.36
CA SER A 31 -5.33 0.28 -6.72
C SER A 31 -5.27 1.79 -6.66
N TYR A 32 -4.27 2.38 -7.30
CA TYR A 32 -4.10 3.82 -7.47
C TYR A 32 -4.17 4.17 -8.95
N MET A 33 -4.87 5.24 -9.28
CA MET A 33 -4.96 5.79 -10.62
C MET A 33 -5.08 7.31 -10.52
N ALA A 34 -4.28 8.01 -11.33
CA ALA A 34 -4.32 9.47 -11.44
C ALA A 34 -4.57 9.90 -12.89
N GLU A 35 -5.38 10.93 -13.05
CA GLU A 35 -5.47 11.72 -14.30
C GLU A 35 -4.23 12.61 -14.38
N LYS A 36 -3.20 12.11 -15.08
CA LYS A 36 -1.81 12.61 -15.00
C LYS A 36 -1.70 14.13 -15.17
N GLU A 37 -2.28 14.70 -16.23
CA GLU A 37 -2.16 16.13 -16.51
C GLU A 37 -2.78 17.00 -15.40
N GLN A 38 -3.93 16.62 -14.89
CA GLN A 38 -4.65 17.39 -13.87
C GLN A 38 -4.01 17.22 -12.48
N ALA A 39 -3.55 16.01 -12.17
CA ALA A 39 -2.93 15.71 -10.91
C ALA A 39 -1.53 16.34 -10.77
N GLU A 40 -0.73 16.38 -11.84
CA GLU A 40 0.61 16.98 -11.81
C GLU A 40 0.57 18.51 -11.68
N GLN A 41 -0.46 19.16 -12.24
CA GLN A 41 -0.64 20.61 -12.18
C GLN A 41 -1.26 21.08 -10.85
N ALA A 42 -1.78 20.17 -10.04
CA ALA A 42 -2.44 20.52 -8.80
C ALA A 42 -1.43 20.75 -7.65
N ASP A 43 -1.43 21.95 -7.09
CA ASP A 43 -0.66 22.28 -5.88
C ASP A 43 -1.25 21.60 -4.64
N ASN A 44 -2.59 21.47 -4.58
CA ASN A 44 -3.32 20.87 -3.49
C ASN A 44 -4.40 19.90 -4.01
N ILE A 45 -4.42 18.70 -3.42
CA ILE A 45 -5.46 17.70 -3.65
C ILE A 45 -6.13 17.41 -2.30
N SER A 46 -7.45 17.55 -2.24
CA SER A 46 -8.25 17.16 -1.07
C SER A 46 -8.76 15.74 -1.22
N TYR A 47 -8.61 14.90 -0.18
CA TYR A 47 -9.03 13.51 -0.22
C TYR A 47 -10.30 13.29 0.58
N GLN A 48 -11.23 12.53 -0.01
CA GLN A 48 -12.52 12.17 0.60
C GLN A 48 -12.76 10.67 0.45
N PHE A 49 -13.44 10.06 1.44
CA PHE A 49 -13.91 8.69 1.28
C PHE A 49 -15.06 8.65 0.26
N GLY A 50 -14.99 7.69 -0.67
CA GLY A 50 -16.15 7.28 -1.43
C GLY A 50 -17.04 6.32 -0.64
N GLU A 51 -18.00 5.67 -1.32
CA GLU A 51 -18.86 4.68 -0.71
C GLU A 51 -18.06 3.45 -0.26
N VAL A 52 -17.94 3.26 1.05
CA VAL A 52 -17.26 2.10 1.64
C VAL A 52 -18.14 0.87 1.49
N LYS A 53 -17.57 -0.21 0.94
CA LYS A 53 -18.23 -1.51 0.84
C LYS A 53 -17.65 -2.48 1.86
N GLU A 54 -18.53 -3.19 2.55
CA GLU A 54 -18.15 -4.16 3.57
C GLU A 54 -18.82 -5.50 3.33
N ASN A 55 -18.10 -6.58 3.64
CA ASN A 55 -18.64 -7.93 3.76
C ASN A 55 -17.98 -8.66 4.97
N ALA A 56 -18.28 -9.94 5.14
CA ALA A 56 -17.77 -10.74 6.26
C ALA A 56 -16.22 -10.81 6.34
N PHE A 57 -15.51 -10.57 5.22
CA PHE A 57 -14.08 -10.84 5.12
C PHE A 57 -13.23 -9.58 4.88
N MET A 58 -13.82 -8.53 4.35
CA MET A 58 -13.06 -7.35 3.92
C MET A 58 -13.88 -6.07 3.90
N TYR A 59 -13.14 -4.94 3.94
CA TYR A 59 -13.62 -3.62 3.57
C TYR A 59 -13.00 -3.22 2.24
N ILE A 60 -13.77 -2.54 1.39
CA ILE A 60 -13.27 -1.89 0.18
C ILE A 60 -13.48 -0.39 0.36
N LEU A 61 -12.38 0.35 0.44
CA LEU A 61 -12.34 1.77 0.73
C LEU A 61 -11.89 2.53 -0.49
N PRO A 62 -12.79 3.19 -1.21
CA PRO A 62 -12.40 4.18 -2.19
C PRO A 62 -12.01 5.49 -1.48
N ILE A 63 -10.90 6.09 -1.90
CA ILE A 63 -10.47 7.44 -1.53
C ILE A 63 -10.31 8.21 -2.83
N LEU A 64 -10.98 9.35 -2.94
CA LEU A 64 -11.07 10.15 -4.13
C LEU A 64 -10.36 11.48 -3.89
N GLY A 65 -9.45 11.85 -4.77
CA GLY A 65 -8.70 13.11 -4.73
C GLY A 65 -9.34 14.15 -5.63
N TYR A 66 -9.66 15.32 -5.08
CA TYR A 66 -10.28 16.43 -5.78
C TYR A 66 -9.37 17.67 -5.80
N VAL A 67 -9.43 18.39 -6.88
CA VAL A 67 -8.80 19.71 -7.07
C VAL A 67 -9.88 20.76 -7.11
N GLU A 68 -9.63 21.90 -6.49
CA GLU A 68 -10.58 23.03 -6.50
C GLU A 68 -10.91 23.46 -7.91
N GLY A 69 -12.21 23.61 -8.21
CA GLY A 69 -12.72 23.97 -9.55
C GLY A 69 -12.85 22.82 -10.54
N ILE A 70 -12.47 21.59 -10.16
CA ILE A 70 -12.65 20.38 -10.98
C ILE A 70 -13.73 19.50 -10.34
N GLU A 71 -14.82 19.25 -11.09
CA GLU A 71 -15.98 18.49 -10.57
C GLU A 71 -15.67 17.00 -10.34
N ASN A 72 -14.88 16.39 -11.23
CA ASN A 72 -14.54 14.98 -11.15
C ASN A 72 -13.26 14.74 -10.33
N PRO A 73 -13.14 13.61 -9.61
CA PRO A 73 -11.91 13.29 -8.92
C PRO A 73 -10.76 13.10 -9.93
N VAL A 74 -9.64 13.76 -9.67
CA VAL A 74 -8.41 13.64 -10.47
C VAL A 74 -7.57 12.44 -10.06
N GLU A 75 -7.83 11.89 -8.87
CA GLU A 75 -7.19 10.68 -8.36
C GLU A 75 -8.23 9.73 -7.76
N LYS A 76 -7.99 8.44 -7.97
CA LYS A 76 -8.75 7.37 -7.34
C LYS A 76 -7.81 6.37 -6.69
N PHE A 77 -7.97 6.22 -5.41
CA PHE A 77 -7.28 5.22 -4.62
C PHE A 77 -8.31 4.23 -4.03
N THR A 78 -8.04 2.95 -4.13
CA THR A 78 -8.94 1.94 -3.57
C THR A 78 -8.10 0.95 -2.76
N VAL A 79 -8.43 0.81 -1.48
CA VAL A 79 -7.81 -0.14 -0.57
C VAL A 79 -8.79 -1.25 -0.25
N THR A 80 -8.32 -2.49 -0.30
CA THR A 80 -9.03 -3.64 0.27
C THR A 80 -8.34 -4.03 1.57
N LEU A 81 -9.04 -3.83 2.69
CA LEU A 81 -8.60 -4.29 4.01
C LEU A 81 -9.21 -5.66 4.28
N VAL A 82 -8.36 -6.63 4.55
CA VAL A 82 -8.77 -7.98 4.96
C VAL A 82 -8.95 -7.98 6.48
N LYS A 83 -10.14 -8.35 6.93
CA LYS A 83 -10.48 -8.42 8.35
C LYS A 83 -9.66 -9.51 9.06
N PRO A 84 -9.25 -9.29 10.32
CA PRO A 84 -8.63 -10.35 11.11
C PRO A 84 -9.59 -11.55 11.20
N SER A 85 -9.04 -12.74 11.20
CA SER A 85 -9.80 -14.00 11.33
C SER A 85 -9.35 -14.74 12.57
N ASP A 86 -10.29 -15.15 13.39
CA ASP A 86 -10.02 -15.98 14.57
C ASP A 86 -9.55 -17.42 14.21
N LYS A 87 -9.67 -17.78 12.92
CA LYS A 87 -9.15 -19.05 12.45
C LYS A 87 -7.70 -18.86 12.02
N GLU A 88 -6.77 -19.54 12.68
CA GLU A 88 -5.44 -19.77 12.13
C GLU A 88 -5.59 -20.41 10.74
N LYS A 89 -5.61 -19.57 9.71
CA LYS A 89 -5.42 -20.09 8.36
C LYS A 89 -3.92 -20.25 8.19
N GLU A 90 -3.47 -21.48 7.99
CA GLU A 90 -2.15 -21.68 7.38
C GLU A 90 -2.07 -20.77 6.16
N LEU A 91 -1.26 -19.71 6.25
CA LEU A 91 -0.97 -18.85 5.12
C LEU A 91 -0.28 -19.73 4.09
N LYS A 92 -0.98 -20.03 3.02
CA LYS A 92 -0.42 -20.81 1.92
C LYS A 92 0.66 -19.95 1.26
N ARG A 93 1.91 -20.17 1.67
CA ARG A 93 3.06 -19.43 1.15
C ARG A 93 3.22 -19.71 -0.34
N VAL A 94 3.43 -18.66 -1.12
CA VAL A 94 3.67 -18.75 -2.56
C VAL A 94 5.16 -18.66 -2.78
N ALA A 95 5.76 -19.75 -3.30
CA ALA A 95 7.18 -19.74 -3.63
C ALA A 95 7.47 -18.72 -4.74
N ALA A 96 8.53 -17.93 -4.58
CA ALA A 96 9.02 -17.06 -5.63
C ALA A 96 9.74 -17.90 -6.69
N ALA A 97 9.61 -17.51 -7.96
CA ALA A 97 10.44 -18.08 -9.01
C ALA A 97 11.90 -17.61 -8.84
N SER A 98 12.84 -18.28 -9.51
CA SER A 98 14.20 -17.78 -9.63
C SER A 98 14.22 -16.66 -10.67
N TYR A 99 14.60 -15.45 -10.27
CA TYR A 99 14.69 -14.29 -11.15
C TYR A 99 16.17 -13.89 -11.34
N GLU A 100 16.66 -13.96 -12.58
CA GLU A 100 18.02 -13.51 -12.91
C GLU A 100 18.20 -12.00 -12.78
N ASN A 101 17.11 -11.24 -12.93
CA ASN A 101 17.06 -9.78 -12.82
C ASN A 101 16.58 -9.29 -11.45
N ALA A 102 16.72 -10.12 -10.41
CA ALA A 102 16.37 -9.72 -9.07
C ALA A 102 17.34 -8.65 -8.54
N GLU A 103 16.79 -7.59 -7.98
CA GLU A 103 17.54 -6.49 -7.37
C GLU A 103 17.01 -6.16 -5.97
N PRO A 104 17.82 -5.54 -5.10
CA PRO A 104 17.34 -5.10 -3.80
C PRO A 104 16.21 -4.10 -3.94
N PHE A 105 15.10 -4.37 -3.23
CA PHE A 105 14.02 -3.40 -3.12
C PHE A 105 14.28 -2.45 -1.94
N HIS A 106 14.21 -2.96 -0.73
CA HIS A 106 14.50 -2.24 0.51
C HIS A 106 14.54 -3.19 1.71
N THR A 107 15.30 -2.82 2.74
CA THR A 107 15.22 -3.44 4.07
C THR A 107 14.71 -2.39 5.04
N PHE A 108 13.44 -2.46 5.41
CA PHE A 108 12.83 -1.50 6.32
C PHE A 108 13.32 -1.72 7.74
N SER A 109 13.86 -0.68 8.38
CA SER A 109 14.12 -0.73 9.81
C SER A 109 12.83 -0.63 10.63
N LYS A 110 12.87 -1.02 11.90
CA LYS A 110 11.74 -0.82 12.81
C LYS A 110 11.41 0.65 12.97
N GLU A 111 12.44 1.50 13.00
CA GLU A 111 12.31 2.96 13.10
C GLU A 111 11.55 3.55 11.91
N GLU A 112 11.80 3.05 10.68
CA GLU A 112 11.04 3.47 9.49
C GLU A 112 9.57 3.09 9.59
N VAL A 113 9.26 1.85 10.04
CA VAL A 113 7.89 1.38 10.22
C VAL A 113 7.16 2.19 11.30
N TYR A 114 7.80 2.41 12.46
CA TYR A 114 7.22 3.23 13.53
C TYR A 114 7.10 4.70 13.12
N GLY A 115 8.11 5.22 12.41
CA GLY A 115 8.11 6.59 11.87
C GLY A 115 6.92 6.81 10.93
N PHE A 116 6.68 5.88 10.02
CA PHE A 116 5.53 5.94 9.11
C PHE A 116 4.19 5.91 9.86
N SER A 117 4.05 5.05 10.87
CA SER A 117 2.85 5.04 11.73
C SER A 117 2.64 6.38 12.42
N LYS A 118 3.72 7.00 12.93
CA LYS A 118 3.66 8.31 13.59
C LYS A 118 3.29 9.43 12.62
N GLU A 119 3.87 9.45 11.43
CA GLU A 119 3.62 10.47 10.41
C GLU A 119 2.19 10.43 9.87
N THR A 120 1.66 9.25 9.65
CA THR A 120 0.30 9.05 9.13
C THR A 120 -0.78 9.03 10.21
N GLY A 121 -0.41 8.84 11.48
CA GLY A 121 -1.35 8.59 12.58
C GLY A 121 -1.88 7.15 12.61
N ASP A 122 -1.23 6.21 11.92
CA ASP A 122 -1.64 4.80 11.90
C ASP A 122 -1.40 4.13 13.27
N GLN A 123 -2.50 3.71 13.90
CA GLN A 123 -2.51 3.07 15.22
C GLN A 123 -2.74 1.56 15.13
N ASN A 124 -2.65 0.96 13.95
CA ASN A 124 -2.83 -0.47 13.81
C ASN A 124 -1.70 -1.23 14.52
N LYS A 125 -2.07 -1.99 15.53
CA LYS A 125 -1.13 -2.66 16.44
C LYS A 125 -0.15 -3.60 15.76
N ILE A 126 -0.47 -4.13 14.57
CA ILE A 126 0.44 -5.03 13.84
C ILE A 126 1.74 -4.33 13.42
N HIS A 127 1.73 -2.99 13.31
CA HIS A 127 2.90 -2.17 12.97
C HIS A 127 3.69 -1.70 14.20
N LEU A 128 3.19 -1.96 15.41
CA LEU A 128 3.75 -1.46 16.67
C LEU A 128 4.25 -2.58 17.61
N THR A 129 4.47 -3.77 17.04
CA THR A 129 4.99 -4.95 17.78
C THR A 129 6.51 -4.99 17.77
N GLU A 130 7.11 -5.90 18.52
CA GLU A 130 8.56 -6.16 18.49
C GLU A 130 9.05 -6.60 17.09
N HIS A 131 8.20 -7.31 16.35
CA HIS A 131 8.41 -7.70 14.94
C HIS A 131 7.34 -7.06 14.08
N PRO A 132 7.45 -5.74 13.77
CA PRO A 132 6.37 -5.02 13.13
C PRO A 132 6.22 -5.45 11.66
N VAL A 133 4.97 -5.60 11.26
CA VAL A 133 4.59 -5.73 9.85
C VAL A 133 4.82 -4.39 9.17
N VAL A 134 5.46 -4.39 8.01
CA VAL A 134 5.62 -3.18 7.18
C VAL A 134 4.26 -2.79 6.60
N GLN A 135 3.90 -1.51 6.70
CA GLN A 135 2.64 -1.01 6.16
C GLN A 135 2.59 -1.18 4.64
N GLY A 136 1.45 -1.64 4.12
CA GLY A 136 1.25 -1.73 2.68
C GLY A 136 1.39 -0.37 1.97
N MET A 137 1.05 0.73 2.65
CA MET A 137 1.24 2.10 2.16
C MET A 137 2.72 2.50 2.11
N LEU A 138 3.54 2.06 3.07
CA LEU A 138 4.97 2.28 3.07
C LEU A 138 5.66 1.52 1.93
N LEU A 139 5.26 0.26 1.70
CA LEU A 139 5.71 -0.53 0.54
C LEU A 139 5.32 0.14 -0.79
N LEU A 140 4.08 0.62 -0.92
CA LEU A 140 3.60 1.35 -2.09
C LEU A 140 4.42 2.63 -2.32
N ARG A 141 4.67 3.42 -1.27
CA ARG A 141 5.46 4.65 -1.34
C ARG A 141 6.86 4.37 -1.86
N THR A 142 7.52 3.35 -1.32
CA THR A 142 8.88 2.96 -1.73
C THR A 142 8.91 2.53 -3.20
N ALA A 143 7.96 1.71 -3.64
CA ALA A 143 7.83 1.30 -5.03
C ALA A 143 7.59 2.49 -5.97
N ALA A 144 6.70 3.42 -5.60
CA ALA A 144 6.38 4.60 -6.39
C ALA A 144 7.55 5.59 -6.54
N VAL A 145 8.41 5.69 -5.52
CA VAL A 145 9.62 6.53 -5.57
C VAL A 145 10.70 5.91 -6.47
N GLN A 146 10.80 4.58 -6.51
CA GLN A 146 11.77 3.87 -7.34
C GLN A 146 11.36 3.80 -8.82
N THR A 147 10.08 4.03 -9.12
CA THR A 147 9.56 4.01 -10.48
C THR A 147 9.14 5.43 -10.91
N ALA A 148 9.77 5.98 -11.93
CA ALA A 148 9.42 7.30 -12.44
C ALA A 148 8.06 7.29 -13.17
N ASP A 149 7.36 8.44 -13.20
CA ASP A 149 6.18 8.71 -14.03
C ASP A 149 4.99 7.76 -13.87
N VAL A 150 4.61 7.48 -12.63
CA VAL A 150 3.52 6.55 -12.32
C VAL A 150 2.16 7.21 -12.45
N SER A 151 1.33 6.75 -13.39
CA SER A 151 -0.09 7.12 -13.50
C SER A 151 -1.03 6.08 -12.89
N ARG A 152 -0.57 4.84 -12.76
CA ARG A 152 -1.33 3.74 -12.18
C ARG A 152 -0.44 2.73 -11.44
N ILE A 153 -0.87 2.35 -10.25
CA ILE A 153 -0.28 1.23 -9.50
C ILE A 153 -1.40 0.31 -9.01
N ASP A 154 -1.33 -0.96 -9.38
CA ASP A 154 -2.14 -2.01 -8.78
C ASP A 154 -1.22 -2.94 -7.96
N VAL A 155 -1.46 -3.04 -6.65
CA VAL A 155 -0.69 -3.92 -5.75
C VAL A 155 -1.58 -5.01 -5.21
N LYS A 156 -1.10 -6.24 -5.22
CA LYS A 156 -1.70 -7.38 -4.52
C LYS A 156 -0.71 -7.90 -3.48
N PHE A 157 -1.10 -7.83 -2.22
CA PHE A 157 -0.31 -8.39 -1.13
C PHE A 157 -0.66 -9.87 -0.96
N VAL A 158 0.36 -10.71 -0.82
CA VAL A 158 0.26 -12.17 -0.74
C VAL A 158 0.59 -12.64 0.66
N GLU A 159 1.66 -12.08 1.24
CA GLU A 159 2.18 -12.39 2.56
C GLU A 159 2.62 -11.08 3.25
N PRO A 160 2.54 -10.96 4.57
CA PRO A 160 3.12 -9.83 5.27
C PRO A 160 4.63 -9.71 5.01
N SER A 161 5.12 -8.49 4.87
CA SER A 161 6.53 -8.17 4.96
C SER A 161 6.83 -7.66 6.37
N TYR A 162 7.94 -8.05 6.95
CA TYR A 162 8.33 -7.62 8.29
C TYR A 162 9.51 -6.67 8.24
N ALA A 163 9.64 -5.82 9.24
CA ALA A 163 10.86 -5.03 9.39
C ALA A 163 12.08 -5.96 9.47
N GLU A 164 13.21 -5.47 8.97
CA GLU A 164 14.50 -6.19 8.92
C GLU A 164 14.56 -7.35 7.92
N GLU A 165 13.45 -7.67 7.20
CA GLU A 165 13.52 -8.57 6.04
C GLU A 165 14.22 -7.89 4.87
N ALA A 166 15.18 -8.59 4.25
CA ALA A 166 15.80 -8.17 3.00
C ALA A 166 14.84 -8.39 1.83
N LEU A 167 14.08 -7.37 1.47
CA LEU A 167 13.14 -7.45 0.36
C LEU A 167 13.87 -7.27 -0.97
N MET A 168 13.60 -8.18 -1.89
CA MET A 168 14.05 -8.15 -3.28
C MET A 168 12.84 -7.98 -4.18
N TRP A 169 13.04 -7.40 -5.35
CA TRP A 169 12.03 -7.43 -6.40
C TRP A 169 12.62 -7.77 -7.76
N ALA A 170 11.77 -8.23 -8.66
CA ALA A 170 12.13 -8.53 -10.04
C ALA A 170 10.95 -8.26 -10.97
N PHE A 171 11.24 -7.83 -12.19
CA PHE A 171 10.22 -7.71 -13.24
C PHE A 171 10.07 -9.06 -13.96
N ASP A 172 8.87 -9.63 -13.95
CA ASP A 172 8.56 -10.94 -14.54
C ASP A 172 8.13 -10.88 -16.02
N GLY A 173 8.26 -9.69 -16.66
CA GLY A 173 7.77 -9.39 -18.01
C GLY A 173 6.40 -8.72 -18.02
N ARG A 174 5.70 -8.67 -16.88
CA ARG A 174 4.38 -8.04 -16.73
C ARG A 174 4.24 -7.21 -15.46
N ASP A 175 4.64 -7.76 -14.34
CA ASP A 175 4.47 -7.18 -13.01
C ASP A 175 5.84 -7.22 -12.28
N TYR A 176 6.06 -6.33 -11.32
CA TYR A 176 7.14 -6.47 -10.36
C TYR A 176 6.71 -7.42 -9.25
N VAL A 177 7.51 -8.43 -8.99
CA VAL A 177 7.29 -9.40 -7.91
C VAL A 177 8.21 -9.05 -6.74
N LEU A 178 7.63 -8.69 -5.60
CA LEU A 178 8.34 -8.47 -4.34
C LEU A 178 8.41 -9.79 -3.59
N PHE A 179 9.59 -10.15 -3.10
CA PHE A 179 9.81 -11.40 -2.38
C PHE A 179 10.91 -11.30 -1.32
N ALA A 180 10.89 -12.19 -0.36
CA ALA A 180 11.92 -12.40 0.64
C ALA A 180 11.97 -13.88 1.01
N ASP A 181 13.16 -14.40 1.34
CA ASP A 181 13.37 -15.79 1.77
C ASP A 181 12.77 -16.85 0.83
N GLY A 182 12.73 -16.55 -0.46
CA GLY A 182 12.16 -17.43 -1.48
C GLY A 182 10.62 -17.45 -1.55
N TYR A 183 9.93 -16.49 -0.91
CA TYR A 183 8.47 -16.41 -0.94
C TYR A 183 7.98 -15.03 -1.39
N VAL A 184 6.89 -15.04 -2.19
CA VAL A 184 6.27 -13.82 -2.71
C VAL A 184 5.56 -13.07 -1.59
N LYS A 185 5.88 -11.80 -1.45
CA LYS A 185 5.24 -10.85 -0.51
C LYS A 185 4.14 -10.04 -1.19
N ALA A 186 4.44 -9.50 -2.37
CA ALA A 186 3.48 -8.71 -3.14
C ALA A 186 3.78 -8.75 -4.64
N THR A 187 2.81 -8.34 -5.45
CA THR A 187 3.00 -8.07 -6.89
C THR A 187 2.52 -6.65 -7.18
N PHE A 188 3.30 -5.92 -7.99
CA PHE A 188 3.02 -4.55 -8.39
C PHE A 188 2.89 -4.47 -9.90
N ARG A 189 1.75 -4.00 -10.37
CA ARG A 189 1.57 -3.59 -11.76
C ARG A 189 1.64 -2.09 -11.84
N ILE A 190 2.68 -1.57 -12.47
CA ILE A 190 2.98 -0.14 -12.58
C ILE A 190 2.86 0.27 -14.04
N LYS A 191 2.17 1.42 -14.29
CA LYS A 191 1.99 1.99 -15.62
C LYS A 191 2.16 3.51 -15.57
#